data_2742ba47e62ed2445ad4d99344e0ce37
#
_entry.id   2742ba47e62ed2445ad4d99344e0ce37
#
_cell.length_a   1.000
_cell.length_b   1.000
_cell.length_c   1.000
_cell.angle_alpha   90.00
_cell.angle_beta   90.00
_cell.angle_gamma   90.00
#
_symmetry.space_group_name_H-M   'P 1'
#
loop_
_entity.id
_entity.type
_entity.pdbx_description
1 polymer ?
#
loop_
_entity_poly.entity_id
_entity_poly.type
_entity_poly.pdbx_seq_one_letter_code
_entity_poly.pdbx_strand_id
1 'polypeptide(L)'
;MMPTLIKTYSALLSLVLGGLFCVSFGFLPARAGTINTTLIVPTTPATGADIMARLLAQQMNSKFAKVVVVENKPGASGNIGNDYVARAKPDGATLLVASTSFALNSAVNPNLPFDPIKDFSPISLLGTGTLCLVTPSGLAPNNLTEFIALAKSSPLDYASPGNGTPQHLAMELFKIEAGVNLFHIPFKAAANAVNDVTGGHVSAMIVPMHTVLPLVKAGRLKMLAVMSKERAELAPNVLTFKEQGYPKLQVDVWYALLAPKGTPVGIVQELNNEVDQILKTPSVAAQLSVHGIETSPSASSTLADLLKMELGRWTQVVKTAQIKAD
;
A
#
# COMPACT_ATOMS: atom_id res chain seq x y z
N MET A 1 11.07 94.99 -34.49
CA MET A 1 11.66 94.84 -33.19
C MET A 1 10.70 94.10 -32.30
N MET A 2 10.70 92.83 -32.43
CA MET A 2 10.05 91.84 -31.56
C MET A 2 10.62 90.44 -31.99
N PRO A 3 11.33 89.79 -31.12
CA PRO A 3 10.96 88.45 -30.77
C PRO A 3 11.53 88.06 -29.36
N THR A 4 10.67 87.92 -28.33
CA THR A 4 11.12 87.32 -27.05
C THR A 4 9.95 86.79 -26.19
N LEU A 5 8.88 86.34 -26.80
CA LEU A 5 7.71 85.91 -26.00
C LEU A 5 7.20 84.49 -26.31
N ILE A 6 7.98 83.69 -27.09
CA ILE A 6 7.53 82.31 -27.49
C ILE A 6 8.32 81.17 -26.80
N LYS A 7 9.33 81.47 -25.98
CA LYS A 7 10.17 80.45 -25.32
C LYS A 7 9.73 80.02 -23.91
N THR A 8 8.74 80.65 -23.32
CA THR A 8 8.37 80.40 -21.89
C THR A 8 7.14 79.50 -21.72
N TYR A 9 6.41 79.17 -22.79
CA TYR A 9 5.25 78.29 -22.70
C TYR A 9 5.52 76.81 -23.04
N SER A 10 6.66 76.50 -23.61
CA SER A 10 7.06 75.15 -23.94
C SER A 10 7.60 74.34 -22.75
N ALA A 11 8.07 75.00 -21.69
CA ALA A 11 8.68 74.36 -20.53
C ALA A 11 7.65 73.94 -19.43
N LEU A 12 6.46 74.51 -19.46
CA LEU A 12 5.43 74.18 -18.43
C LEU A 12 4.46 73.05 -18.88
N LEU A 13 4.41 72.73 -20.17
CA LEU A 13 3.56 71.66 -20.69
C LEU A 13 4.23 70.26 -20.64
N SER A 14 5.55 70.20 -20.45
CA SER A 14 6.31 68.98 -20.33
C SER A 14 6.34 68.38 -18.91
N LEU A 15 5.93 69.14 -17.90
CA LEU A 15 5.97 68.69 -16.48
C LEU A 15 4.63 68.06 -15.99
N VAL A 16 3.54 68.15 -16.76
CA VAL A 16 2.23 67.64 -16.36
C VAL A 16 1.88 66.28 -17.00
N LEU A 17 2.63 65.84 -18.04
CA LEU A 17 2.43 64.53 -18.67
C LEU A 17 3.36 63.41 -18.15
N GLY A 18 4.27 63.72 -17.19
CA GLY A 18 5.22 62.76 -16.64
C GLY A 18 4.77 61.99 -15.38
N GLY A 19 3.59 62.31 -14.85
CA GLY A 19 3.18 61.94 -13.48
C GLY A 19 2.16 60.81 -13.34
N LEU A 20 1.74 60.09 -14.36
CA LEU A 20 0.68 59.07 -14.25
C LEU A 20 0.99 57.76 -14.97
N PHE A 21 2.24 57.29 -14.90
CA PHE A 21 2.55 55.90 -15.18
C PHE A 21 2.77 55.19 -13.84
N CYS A 22 1.72 55.09 -13.03
CA CYS A 22 1.63 54.10 -11.97
C CYS A 22 1.65 52.72 -12.66
N VAL A 23 2.83 52.16 -12.75
CA VAL A 23 3.01 50.73 -13.07
C VAL A 23 2.28 49.97 -12.01
N SER A 24 1.03 49.61 -12.29
CA SER A 24 0.36 48.54 -11.59
C SER A 24 1.17 47.26 -11.84
N PHE A 25 2.20 47.03 -11.00
CA PHE A 25 2.77 45.70 -10.84
C PHE A 25 1.61 44.85 -10.31
N GLY A 26 0.84 44.29 -11.23
CA GLY A 26 -0.09 43.22 -10.89
C GLY A 26 0.75 42.15 -10.17
N PHE A 27 0.45 41.99 -8.88
CA PHE A 27 0.81 40.78 -8.17
C PHE A 27 0.20 39.62 -8.97
N LEU A 28 0.90 39.08 -9.93
CA LEU A 28 0.63 37.75 -10.43
C LEU A 28 0.73 36.85 -9.19
N PRO A 29 -0.35 36.15 -8.79
CA PRO A 29 -0.25 35.19 -7.73
C PRO A 29 0.89 34.26 -8.13
N ALA A 30 1.88 34.12 -7.27
CA ALA A 30 2.94 33.14 -7.44
C ALA A 30 2.22 31.81 -7.67
N ARG A 31 2.29 31.31 -8.90
CA ARG A 31 1.77 29.98 -9.24
C ARG A 31 2.53 29.03 -8.32
N ALA A 32 1.84 28.52 -7.31
CA ALA A 32 2.42 27.53 -6.41
C ALA A 32 3.13 26.51 -7.30
N GLY A 33 4.45 26.46 -7.20
CA GLY A 33 5.26 25.59 -8.04
C GLY A 33 4.70 24.18 -7.91
N THR A 34 4.47 23.51 -9.02
CA THR A 34 4.03 22.11 -9.03
C THR A 34 5.02 21.31 -8.20
N ILE A 35 4.60 20.88 -7.01
CA ILE A 35 5.43 20.03 -6.16
C ILE A 35 5.55 18.69 -6.90
N ASN A 36 6.77 18.37 -7.34
CA ASN A 36 7.04 17.04 -7.86
C ASN A 36 6.94 16.05 -6.71
N THR A 37 6.01 15.11 -6.79
CA THR A 37 5.78 14.13 -5.73
C THR A 37 6.42 12.79 -6.11
N THR A 38 7.17 12.20 -5.21
CA THR A 38 7.71 10.85 -5.35
C THR A 38 6.95 9.89 -4.42
N LEU A 39 6.33 8.87 -5.00
CA LEU A 39 5.72 7.76 -4.28
C LEU A 39 6.78 6.67 -4.06
N ILE A 40 7.25 6.54 -2.84
CA ILE A 40 8.18 5.49 -2.44
C ILE A 40 7.40 4.20 -2.19
N VAL A 41 7.80 3.13 -2.88
CA VAL A 41 7.26 1.78 -2.71
C VAL A 41 8.35 0.91 -2.07
N PRO A 42 8.19 0.43 -0.82
CA PRO A 42 9.23 -0.28 -0.09
C PRO A 42 9.35 -1.77 -0.49
N THR A 43 8.88 -2.10 -1.70
CA THR A 43 8.90 -3.47 -2.25
C THR A 43 9.43 -3.46 -3.68
N THR A 44 9.72 -4.66 -4.20
CA THR A 44 10.08 -4.83 -5.62
C THR A 44 8.93 -4.45 -6.55
N PRO A 45 9.21 -4.11 -7.82
CA PRO A 45 8.19 -3.90 -8.84
C PRO A 45 7.19 -5.07 -8.97
N ALA A 46 6.02 -4.78 -9.52
CA ALA A 46 4.92 -5.72 -9.77
C ALA A 46 4.27 -6.34 -8.51
N THR A 47 4.54 -5.81 -7.32
CA THR A 47 3.75 -6.11 -6.11
C THR A 47 2.45 -5.29 -6.09
N GLY A 48 1.48 -5.69 -5.24
CA GLY A 48 0.23 -4.93 -5.11
C GLY A 48 0.44 -3.46 -4.73
N ALA A 49 1.43 -3.16 -3.87
CA ALA A 49 1.80 -1.78 -3.53
C ALA A 49 2.35 -1.01 -4.75
N ASP A 50 3.15 -1.64 -5.59
CA ASP A 50 3.70 -1.04 -6.80
C ASP A 50 2.61 -0.79 -7.87
N ILE A 51 1.70 -1.75 -8.05
CA ILE A 51 0.54 -1.62 -8.93
C ILE A 51 -0.32 -0.43 -8.49
N MET A 52 -0.63 -0.34 -7.19
CA MET A 52 -1.40 0.75 -6.60
C MET A 52 -0.69 2.10 -6.77
N ALA A 53 0.61 2.17 -6.48
CA ALA A 53 1.40 3.40 -6.61
C ALA A 53 1.44 3.90 -8.06
N ARG A 54 1.65 3.02 -9.05
CA ARG A 54 1.71 3.41 -10.47
C ARG A 54 0.36 3.89 -10.98
N LEU A 55 -0.73 3.22 -10.60
CA LEU A 55 -2.07 3.65 -10.96
C LEU A 55 -2.39 5.02 -10.33
N LEU A 56 -2.07 5.19 -9.05
CA LEU A 56 -2.26 6.47 -8.36
C LEU A 56 -1.45 7.59 -9.02
N ALA A 57 -0.16 7.37 -9.31
CA ALA A 57 0.68 8.33 -9.99
C ALA A 57 0.13 8.71 -11.38
N GLN A 58 -0.29 7.73 -12.18
CA GLN A 58 -0.91 7.96 -13.49
C GLN A 58 -2.16 8.85 -13.39
N GLN A 59 -3.03 8.57 -12.44
CA GLN A 59 -4.26 9.34 -12.22
C GLN A 59 -3.97 10.75 -11.70
N MET A 60 -3.03 10.91 -10.76
CA MET A 60 -2.64 12.21 -10.25
C MET A 60 -2.00 13.08 -11.34
N ASN A 61 -1.15 12.51 -12.18
CA ASN A 61 -0.56 13.20 -13.33
C ASN A 61 -1.61 13.68 -14.32
N SER A 62 -2.62 12.86 -14.64
CA SER A 62 -3.63 13.18 -15.64
C SER A 62 -4.73 14.10 -15.13
N LYS A 63 -5.22 13.90 -13.90
CA LYS A 63 -6.37 14.62 -13.36
C LYS A 63 -5.99 15.95 -12.69
N PHE A 64 -4.84 16.01 -12.03
CA PHE A 64 -4.45 17.16 -11.21
C PHE A 64 -3.24 17.92 -11.76
N ALA A 65 -2.77 17.56 -12.97
CA ALA A 65 -1.60 18.16 -13.62
C ALA A 65 -0.35 18.22 -12.69
N LYS A 66 -0.20 17.22 -11.82
CA LYS A 66 0.96 17.05 -10.93
C LYS A 66 2.04 16.23 -11.63
N VAL A 67 3.29 16.37 -11.18
CA VAL A 67 4.37 15.48 -11.60
C VAL A 67 4.61 14.48 -10.47
N VAL A 68 4.05 13.27 -10.64
CA VAL A 68 4.18 12.18 -9.67
C VAL A 68 4.96 11.03 -10.29
N VAL A 69 6.02 10.60 -9.62
CA VAL A 69 6.86 9.47 -10.02
C VAL A 69 6.83 8.37 -8.95
N VAL A 70 7.07 7.13 -9.36
CA VAL A 70 7.14 5.97 -8.46
C VAL A 70 8.58 5.50 -8.38
N GLU A 71 9.09 5.35 -7.16
CA GLU A 71 10.43 4.82 -6.88
C GLU A 71 10.33 3.60 -5.95
N ASN A 72 10.83 2.45 -6.41
CA ASN A 72 10.91 1.25 -5.58
C ASN A 72 12.19 1.28 -4.74
N LYS A 73 12.06 1.17 -3.41
CA LYS A 73 13.17 1.07 -2.45
C LYS A 73 13.01 -0.20 -1.61
N PRO A 74 13.25 -1.39 -2.19
CA PRO A 74 13.16 -2.65 -1.47
C PRO A 74 14.34 -2.86 -0.52
N GLY A 75 14.23 -3.84 0.37
CA GLY A 75 15.29 -4.29 1.27
C GLY A 75 14.87 -4.26 2.73
N ALA A 76 15.45 -5.17 3.52
CA ALA A 76 15.13 -5.38 4.94
C ALA A 76 13.60 -5.45 5.18
N SER A 77 12.89 -6.27 4.40
CA SER A 77 11.43 -6.41 4.45
C SER A 77 10.65 -5.09 4.25
N GLY A 78 11.23 -4.12 3.52
CA GLY A 78 10.66 -2.79 3.26
C GLY A 78 11.16 -1.69 4.20
N ASN A 79 11.92 -2.02 5.23
CA ASN A 79 12.35 -1.04 6.23
C ASN A 79 13.27 0.06 5.65
N ILE A 80 14.03 -0.22 4.57
CA ILE A 80 14.86 0.78 3.89
C ILE A 80 13.98 1.88 3.29
N GLY A 81 12.92 1.53 2.56
CA GLY A 81 12.00 2.51 1.98
C GLY A 81 11.18 3.25 3.03
N ASN A 82 10.76 2.56 4.09
CA ASN A 82 10.01 3.16 5.19
C ASN A 82 10.86 4.21 5.95
N ASP A 83 12.10 3.86 6.33
CA ASP A 83 13.03 4.80 7.00
C ASP A 83 13.37 6.01 6.12
N TYR A 84 13.56 5.78 4.82
CA TYR A 84 13.79 6.87 3.86
C TYR A 84 12.67 7.92 3.90
N VAL A 85 11.39 7.48 3.92
CA VAL A 85 10.26 8.41 4.00
C VAL A 85 10.12 9.02 5.39
N ALA A 86 10.33 8.25 6.47
CA ALA A 86 10.28 8.78 7.84
C ALA A 86 11.21 9.98 8.04
N ARG A 87 12.36 10.01 7.34
CA ARG A 87 13.36 11.10 7.40
C ARG A 87 13.20 12.16 6.32
N ALA A 88 12.24 12.02 5.41
CA ALA A 88 12.03 12.97 4.34
C ALA A 88 11.44 14.30 4.86
N LYS A 89 11.54 15.36 4.07
CA LYS A 89 10.93 16.65 4.39
C LYS A 89 9.39 16.51 4.41
N PRO A 90 8.72 17.10 5.40
CA PRO A 90 7.26 17.01 5.51
C PRO A 90 6.54 18.06 4.65
N ASP A 91 6.83 18.12 3.36
CA ASP A 91 6.33 19.11 2.40
C ASP A 91 5.39 18.51 1.33
N GLY A 92 5.10 17.20 1.40
CA GLY A 92 4.27 16.49 0.43
C GLY A 92 5.01 16.02 -0.82
N ALA A 93 6.32 16.29 -0.95
CA ALA A 93 7.12 15.86 -2.10
C ALA A 93 7.53 14.39 -2.04
N THR A 94 7.58 13.78 -0.86
CA THR A 94 7.95 12.38 -0.68
C THR A 94 6.89 11.68 0.17
N LEU A 95 6.24 10.67 -0.42
CA LEU A 95 5.17 9.91 0.22
C LEU A 95 5.47 8.41 0.18
N LEU A 96 4.92 7.66 1.12
CA LEU A 96 5.06 6.21 1.22
C LEU A 96 3.77 5.51 0.77
N VAL A 97 3.88 4.61 -0.19
CA VAL A 97 2.83 3.62 -0.45
C VAL A 97 3.15 2.37 0.36
N ALA A 98 2.63 2.35 1.57
CA ALA A 98 2.81 1.26 2.51
C ALA A 98 1.87 0.07 2.21
N SER A 99 2.22 -1.09 2.73
CA SER A 99 1.34 -2.26 2.77
C SER A 99 1.32 -2.86 4.18
N THR A 100 0.54 -3.90 4.40
CA THR A 100 0.45 -4.63 5.68
C THR A 100 1.83 -4.97 6.27
N SER A 101 2.86 -5.19 5.43
CA SER A 101 4.24 -5.41 5.88
C SER A 101 4.79 -4.27 6.75
N PHE A 102 4.29 -3.05 6.58
CA PHE A 102 4.68 -1.89 7.38
C PHE A 102 4.38 -2.09 8.88
N ALA A 103 3.16 -2.52 9.21
CA ALA A 103 2.76 -2.82 10.58
C ALA A 103 3.39 -4.13 11.09
N LEU A 104 3.47 -5.15 10.23
CA LEU A 104 4.01 -6.46 10.57
C LEU A 104 5.48 -6.43 10.92
N ASN A 105 6.31 -5.77 10.12
CA ASN A 105 7.74 -5.63 10.38
C ASN A 105 8.00 -4.93 11.71
N SER A 106 7.14 -3.98 12.06
CA SER A 106 7.23 -3.28 13.35
C SER A 106 6.89 -4.18 14.54
N ALA A 107 6.02 -5.17 14.33
CA ALA A 107 5.71 -6.16 15.36
C ALA A 107 6.81 -7.22 15.53
N VAL A 108 7.48 -7.59 14.43
CA VAL A 108 8.54 -8.62 14.42
C VAL A 108 9.90 -8.05 14.84
N ASN A 109 10.22 -6.81 14.44
CA ASN A 109 11.51 -6.18 14.71
C ASN A 109 11.36 -5.01 15.69
N PRO A 110 11.72 -5.18 16.94
CA PRO A 110 11.63 -4.11 17.96
C PRO A 110 12.68 -2.99 17.77
N ASN A 111 13.70 -3.21 16.94
CA ASN A 111 14.83 -2.28 16.76
C ASN A 111 14.75 -1.54 15.40
N LEU A 112 13.55 -1.13 15.00
CA LEU A 112 13.40 -0.32 13.78
C LEU A 112 14.01 1.07 13.95
N PRO A 113 14.57 1.67 12.88
CA PRO A 113 15.09 3.03 12.92
C PRO A 113 14.00 4.11 12.88
N PHE A 114 12.72 3.72 12.85
CA PHE A 114 11.53 4.59 12.85
C PHE A 114 10.40 4.00 13.69
N ASP A 115 9.51 4.86 14.18
CA ASP A 115 8.26 4.47 14.85
C ASP A 115 7.09 4.53 13.84
N PRO A 116 6.41 3.41 13.53
CA PRO A 116 5.37 3.37 12.51
C PRO A 116 4.14 4.23 12.83
N ILE A 117 3.96 4.62 14.08
CA ILE A 117 2.83 5.47 14.52
C ILE A 117 3.24 6.92 14.66
N LYS A 118 4.47 7.18 15.13
CA LYS A 118 4.89 8.54 15.47
C LYS A 118 5.60 9.27 14.35
N ASP A 119 6.24 8.57 13.42
CA ASP A 119 7.09 9.17 12.38
C ASP A 119 6.38 9.38 11.05
N PHE A 120 5.09 9.06 10.98
CA PHE A 120 4.27 9.23 9.78
C PHE A 120 2.97 9.97 10.06
N SER A 121 2.49 10.66 9.03
CA SER A 121 1.16 11.27 8.95
C SER A 121 0.30 10.45 8.00
N PRO A 122 -0.72 9.73 8.48
CA PRO A 122 -1.64 8.97 7.64
C PRO A 122 -2.39 9.88 6.67
N ILE A 123 -2.50 9.46 5.39
CA ILE A 123 -3.27 10.17 4.36
C ILE A 123 -4.56 9.41 4.07
N SER A 124 -4.46 8.20 3.50
CA SER A 124 -5.65 7.39 3.16
C SER A 124 -5.29 5.91 3.09
N LEU A 125 -6.21 5.04 3.47
CA LEU A 125 -6.24 3.68 2.95
C LEU A 125 -6.48 3.77 1.45
N LEU A 126 -5.81 2.92 0.66
CA LEU A 126 -5.93 2.92 -0.79
C LEU A 126 -6.79 1.76 -1.28
N GLY A 127 -6.63 0.61 -0.65
CA GLY A 127 -7.35 -0.60 -1.00
C GLY A 127 -6.91 -1.79 -0.16
N THR A 128 -7.61 -2.89 -0.39
CA THR A 128 -7.33 -4.18 0.27
C THR A 128 -7.17 -5.27 -0.77
N GLY A 129 -6.33 -6.25 -0.47
CA GLY A 129 -6.17 -7.45 -1.28
C GLY A 129 -6.43 -8.69 -0.44
N THR A 130 -7.04 -9.68 -1.05
CA THR A 130 -7.40 -10.92 -0.38
C THR A 130 -6.24 -11.90 -0.38
N LEU A 131 -5.92 -12.48 0.79
CA LEU A 131 -5.08 -13.66 0.93
C LEU A 131 -5.92 -14.93 0.80
N CYS A 132 -5.32 -15.97 0.26
CA CYS A 132 -5.94 -17.29 0.18
C CYS A 132 -4.97 -18.40 0.57
N LEU A 133 -5.50 -19.49 1.12
CA LEU A 133 -4.78 -20.73 1.34
C LEU A 133 -4.86 -21.58 0.08
N VAL A 134 -3.72 -21.94 -0.46
CA VAL A 134 -3.61 -22.82 -1.63
C VAL A 134 -2.77 -24.05 -1.33
N THR A 135 -3.06 -25.14 -2.05
CA THR A 135 -2.32 -26.40 -2.05
C THR A 135 -2.07 -26.87 -3.48
N PRO A 136 -1.06 -27.72 -3.72
CA PRO A 136 -0.90 -28.38 -5.03
C PRO A 136 -2.17 -29.15 -5.41
N SER A 137 -2.49 -29.20 -6.69
CA SER A 137 -3.65 -29.97 -7.17
C SER A 137 -3.54 -31.47 -6.88
N GLY A 138 -2.31 -32.01 -6.79
CA GLY A 138 -2.04 -33.41 -6.46
C GLY A 138 -2.18 -33.77 -4.97
N LEU A 139 -2.24 -32.79 -4.05
CA LEU A 139 -2.47 -33.08 -2.64
C LEU A 139 -3.92 -33.54 -2.43
N ALA A 140 -4.14 -34.58 -1.60
CA ALA A 140 -5.46 -35.21 -1.44
C ALA A 140 -6.61 -34.25 -1.02
N PRO A 141 -6.44 -33.34 -0.03
CA PRO A 141 -7.52 -32.45 0.43
C PRO A 141 -8.11 -31.57 -0.67
N ASN A 142 -9.44 -31.47 -0.70
CA ASN A 142 -10.20 -30.61 -1.62
C ASN A 142 -10.89 -29.41 -0.91
N ASN A 143 -10.86 -29.39 0.41
CA ASN A 143 -11.41 -28.31 1.23
C ASN A 143 -10.57 -28.11 2.50
N LEU A 144 -10.86 -27.05 3.25
CA LEU A 144 -10.12 -26.68 4.46
C LEU A 144 -10.21 -27.76 5.55
N THR A 145 -11.39 -28.37 5.74
CA THR A 145 -11.62 -29.40 6.77
C THR A 145 -10.75 -30.61 6.54
N GLU A 146 -10.69 -31.10 5.29
CA GLU A 146 -9.83 -32.22 4.89
C GLU A 146 -8.34 -31.87 5.04
N PHE A 147 -7.94 -30.63 4.69
CA PHE A 147 -6.57 -30.18 4.86
C PHE A 147 -6.16 -30.13 6.34
N ILE A 148 -7.01 -29.62 7.21
CA ILE A 148 -6.76 -29.60 8.65
C ILE A 148 -6.67 -31.03 9.21
N ALA A 149 -7.53 -31.95 8.77
CA ALA A 149 -7.47 -33.34 9.19
C ALA A 149 -6.15 -34.01 8.76
N LEU A 150 -5.70 -33.76 7.54
CA LEU A 150 -4.41 -34.26 7.05
C LEU A 150 -3.24 -33.64 7.84
N ALA A 151 -3.26 -32.32 8.09
CA ALA A 151 -2.22 -31.62 8.84
C ALA A 151 -2.12 -32.08 10.31
N LYS A 152 -3.19 -32.64 10.89
CA LYS A 152 -3.20 -33.25 12.22
C LYS A 152 -2.64 -34.66 12.25
N SER A 153 -2.71 -35.38 11.12
CA SER A 153 -2.32 -36.79 11.04
C SER A 153 -0.97 -37.03 10.35
N SER A 154 -0.45 -36.06 9.63
CA SER A 154 0.77 -36.20 8.84
C SER A 154 1.62 -34.93 8.92
N PRO A 155 2.96 -35.04 8.89
CA PRO A 155 3.82 -33.86 8.80
C PRO A 155 3.62 -33.18 7.44
N LEU A 156 3.21 -31.94 7.47
CA LEU A 156 3.09 -31.07 6.31
C LEU A 156 3.98 -29.84 6.48
N ASP A 157 4.28 -29.21 5.37
CA ASP A 157 5.05 -27.97 5.31
C ASP A 157 4.25 -26.84 4.62
N TYR A 158 4.78 -25.63 4.72
CA TYR A 158 4.24 -24.48 4.00
C TYR A 158 5.33 -23.52 3.54
N ALA A 159 5.12 -22.90 2.39
CA ALA A 159 6.00 -21.91 1.83
C ALA A 159 5.59 -20.49 2.24
N SER A 160 6.57 -19.60 2.37
CA SER A 160 6.34 -18.14 2.46
C SER A 160 7.42 -17.36 1.70
N PRO A 161 7.17 -16.06 1.37
CA PRO A 161 8.20 -15.21 0.77
C PRO A 161 9.29 -14.76 1.76
N GLY A 162 9.35 -15.36 2.94
CA GLY A 162 10.34 -15.07 3.98
C GLY A 162 9.71 -14.81 5.35
N ASN A 163 10.57 -14.76 6.37
CA ASN A 163 10.18 -14.52 7.75
C ASN A 163 9.55 -13.12 7.93
N GLY A 164 8.53 -13.01 8.78
CA GLY A 164 7.84 -11.75 9.07
C GLY A 164 6.98 -11.19 7.95
N THR A 165 6.85 -11.89 6.81
CA THR A 165 5.93 -11.47 5.74
C THR A 165 4.47 -11.70 6.13
N PRO A 166 3.50 -10.94 5.56
CA PRO A 166 2.06 -11.16 5.83
C PRO A 166 1.63 -12.62 5.62
N GLN A 167 2.17 -13.27 4.61
CA GLN A 167 1.88 -14.67 4.28
C GLN A 167 2.38 -15.64 5.36
N HIS A 168 3.59 -15.41 5.86
CA HIS A 168 4.15 -16.17 6.99
C HIS A 168 3.28 -16.01 8.23
N LEU A 169 3.01 -14.76 8.65
CA LEU A 169 2.25 -14.49 9.87
C LEU A 169 0.80 -14.96 9.77
N ALA A 170 0.19 -14.86 8.60
CA ALA A 170 -1.15 -15.41 8.37
C ALA A 170 -1.18 -16.93 8.50
N MET A 171 -0.14 -17.63 8.04
CA MET A 171 -0.03 -19.08 8.21
C MET A 171 0.24 -19.46 9.68
N GLU A 172 1.06 -18.71 10.40
CA GLU A 172 1.27 -18.94 11.83
C GLU A 172 -0.02 -18.71 12.63
N LEU A 173 -0.80 -17.67 12.28
CA LEU A 173 -2.12 -17.48 12.87
C LEU A 173 -3.08 -18.66 12.55
N PHE A 174 -3.03 -19.16 11.31
CA PHE A 174 -3.81 -20.34 10.93
C PHE A 174 -3.42 -21.56 11.75
N LYS A 175 -2.12 -21.82 11.94
CA LYS A 175 -1.62 -22.93 12.77
C LYS A 175 -2.17 -22.85 14.20
N ILE A 176 -2.15 -21.66 14.79
CA ILE A 176 -2.66 -21.41 16.15
C ILE A 176 -4.16 -21.70 16.22
N GLU A 177 -4.95 -21.09 15.33
CA GLU A 177 -6.41 -21.16 15.39
C GLU A 177 -6.97 -22.54 14.98
N ALA A 178 -6.30 -23.25 14.06
CA ALA A 178 -6.71 -24.60 13.63
C ALA A 178 -6.10 -25.71 14.49
N GLY A 179 -5.14 -25.41 15.35
CA GLY A 179 -4.43 -26.40 16.17
C GLY A 179 -3.68 -27.42 15.34
N VAL A 180 -2.98 -26.94 14.28
CA VAL A 180 -2.14 -27.76 13.40
C VAL A 180 -0.69 -27.34 13.46
N ASN A 181 0.21 -28.30 13.14
CA ASN A 181 1.63 -28.01 13.02
C ASN A 181 2.09 -28.21 11.57
N LEU A 182 2.64 -27.13 10.97
CA LEU A 182 3.18 -27.10 9.63
C LEU A 182 4.61 -26.58 9.71
N PHE A 183 5.54 -27.24 9.00
CA PHE A 183 6.94 -26.81 8.97
C PHE A 183 7.11 -25.63 7.99
N HIS A 184 7.75 -24.56 8.43
CA HIS A 184 7.96 -23.36 7.61
C HIS A 184 9.16 -23.51 6.68
N ILE A 185 8.96 -23.23 5.38
CA ILE A 185 10.00 -23.16 4.35
C ILE A 185 10.02 -21.73 3.79
N PRO A 186 10.96 -20.87 4.26
CA PRO A 186 11.08 -19.50 3.78
C PRO A 186 11.81 -19.44 2.42
N PHE A 187 11.28 -18.66 1.49
CA PHE A 187 11.85 -18.36 0.18
C PHE A 187 12.30 -16.90 0.10
N LYS A 188 13.29 -16.60 -0.75
CA LYS A 188 13.74 -15.22 -0.98
C LYS A 188 12.78 -14.40 -1.87
N ALA A 189 11.87 -15.06 -2.59
CA ALA A 189 10.91 -14.43 -3.49
C ALA A 189 9.59 -15.21 -3.52
N ALA A 190 8.47 -14.49 -3.58
CA ALA A 190 7.14 -15.09 -3.65
C ALA A 190 6.96 -16.02 -4.87
N ALA A 191 7.53 -15.66 -6.01
CA ALA A 191 7.45 -16.48 -7.24
C ALA A 191 8.06 -17.88 -7.05
N ASN A 192 9.19 -17.99 -6.36
CA ASN A 192 9.84 -19.27 -6.09
C ASN A 192 8.98 -20.14 -5.16
N ALA A 193 8.41 -19.53 -4.11
CA ALA A 193 7.48 -20.22 -3.21
C ALA A 193 6.25 -20.76 -3.96
N VAL A 194 5.64 -19.94 -4.83
CA VAL A 194 4.50 -20.35 -5.66
C VAL A 194 4.87 -21.50 -6.60
N ASN A 195 6.06 -21.45 -7.21
CA ASN A 195 6.53 -22.51 -8.10
C ASN A 195 6.69 -23.84 -7.36
N ASP A 196 7.29 -23.84 -6.17
CA ASP A 196 7.51 -25.06 -5.38
C ASP A 196 6.20 -25.66 -4.87
N VAL A 197 5.24 -24.82 -4.44
CA VAL A 197 3.89 -25.32 -4.10
C VAL A 197 3.19 -25.86 -5.35
N THR A 198 3.29 -25.18 -6.50
CA THR A 198 2.68 -25.65 -7.75
C THR A 198 3.29 -26.97 -8.24
N GLY A 199 4.58 -27.16 -7.98
CA GLY A 199 5.30 -28.41 -8.28
C GLY A 199 5.03 -29.56 -7.31
N GLY A 200 4.33 -29.30 -6.19
CA GLY A 200 4.08 -30.30 -5.15
C GLY A 200 5.28 -30.58 -4.24
N HIS A 201 6.31 -29.73 -4.28
CA HIS A 201 7.47 -29.82 -3.39
C HIS A 201 7.18 -29.28 -1.99
N VAL A 202 6.18 -28.39 -1.86
CA VAL A 202 5.68 -27.85 -0.60
C VAL A 202 4.17 -27.99 -0.56
N SER A 203 3.64 -28.33 0.62
CA SER A 203 2.25 -28.79 0.81
C SER A 203 1.21 -27.65 0.75
N ALA A 204 1.58 -26.45 1.16
CA ALA A 204 0.63 -25.31 1.26
C ALA A 204 1.33 -23.96 1.19
N MET A 205 0.54 -22.93 0.91
CA MET A 205 0.96 -21.53 1.02
C MET A 205 -0.24 -20.63 1.27
N ILE A 206 -0.08 -19.60 2.10
CA ILE A 206 -0.96 -18.44 2.08
C ILE A 206 -0.33 -17.38 1.17
N VAL A 207 -1.12 -16.85 0.23
CA VAL A 207 -0.61 -15.97 -0.84
C VAL A 207 -1.70 -14.99 -1.29
N PRO A 208 -1.36 -13.78 -1.80
CA PRO A 208 -2.35 -12.92 -2.43
C PRO A 208 -3.05 -13.64 -3.60
N MET A 209 -4.37 -13.63 -3.59
CA MET A 209 -5.20 -14.40 -4.54
C MET A 209 -4.84 -14.12 -6.00
N HIS A 210 -4.59 -12.87 -6.39
CA HIS A 210 -4.24 -12.51 -7.76
C HIS A 210 -2.99 -13.21 -8.28
N THR A 211 -2.05 -13.54 -7.40
CA THR A 211 -0.79 -14.22 -7.77
C THR A 211 -1.04 -15.63 -8.24
N VAL A 212 -2.04 -16.32 -7.70
CA VAL A 212 -2.29 -17.75 -7.94
C VAL A 212 -3.58 -18.04 -8.69
N LEU A 213 -4.45 -17.05 -8.87
CA LEU A 213 -5.73 -17.23 -9.56
C LEU A 213 -5.61 -17.87 -10.97
N PRO A 214 -4.63 -17.50 -11.81
CA PRO A 214 -4.41 -18.18 -13.09
C PRO A 214 -4.05 -19.67 -12.93
N LEU A 215 -3.26 -20.01 -11.90
CA LEU A 215 -2.85 -21.40 -11.62
C LEU A 215 -4.01 -22.24 -11.08
N VAL A 216 -4.87 -21.62 -10.26
CA VAL A 216 -6.11 -22.26 -9.78
C VAL A 216 -7.09 -22.50 -10.93
N LYS A 217 -7.30 -21.51 -11.82
CA LYS A 217 -8.12 -21.67 -13.02
C LYS A 217 -7.58 -22.72 -13.99
N ALA A 218 -6.27 -22.89 -14.04
CA ALA A 218 -5.61 -23.93 -14.84
C ALA A 218 -5.59 -25.31 -14.15
N GLY A 219 -6.18 -25.46 -12.96
CA GLY A 219 -6.24 -26.72 -12.21
C GLY A 219 -4.89 -27.18 -11.65
N ARG A 220 -3.88 -26.29 -11.56
CA ARG A 220 -2.55 -26.61 -11.03
C ARG A 220 -2.46 -26.43 -9.52
N LEU A 221 -3.28 -25.56 -8.96
CA LEU A 221 -3.45 -25.33 -7.53
C LEU A 221 -4.91 -25.48 -7.14
N LYS A 222 -5.17 -25.87 -5.90
CA LYS A 222 -6.48 -25.79 -5.25
C LYS A 222 -6.49 -24.62 -4.28
N MET A 223 -7.55 -23.79 -4.30
CA MET A 223 -7.77 -22.72 -3.34
C MET A 223 -8.80 -23.22 -2.32
N LEU A 224 -8.38 -23.40 -1.07
CA LEU A 224 -9.19 -24.06 -0.02
C LEU A 224 -10.00 -23.06 0.80
N ALA A 225 -9.51 -21.82 0.95
CA ALA A 225 -10.18 -20.76 1.69
C ALA A 225 -9.61 -19.38 1.32
N VAL A 226 -10.42 -18.34 1.47
CA VAL A 226 -9.98 -16.92 1.41
C VAL A 226 -10.05 -16.29 2.80
N MET A 227 -9.11 -15.36 3.08
CA MET A 227 -8.99 -14.72 4.39
C MET A 227 -9.77 -13.40 4.50
N SER A 228 -10.46 -12.98 3.45
CA SER A 228 -11.32 -11.80 3.45
C SER A 228 -12.58 -12.00 4.32
N LYS A 229 -13.17 -10.89 4.73
CA LYS A 229 -14.42 -10.89 5.50
C LYS A 229 -15.58 -11.58 4.78
N GLU A 230 -15.67 -11.32 3.48
CA GLU A 230 -16.68 -11.89 2.57
C GLU A 230 -15.95 -12.68 1.46
N ARG A 231 -16.68 -13.50 0.70
CA ARG A 231 -16.09 -14.22 -0.44
C ARG A 231 -15.57 -13.23 -1.50
N ALA A 232 -14.44 -13.55 -2.07
CA ALA A 232 -13.84 -12.72 -3.11
C ALA A 232 -14.62 -12.80 -4.42
N GLU A 233 -14.90 -11.66 -5.07
CA GLU A 233 -15.63 -11.61 -6.36
C GLU A 233 -14.96 -12.45 -7.46
N LEU A 234 -13.63 -12.49 -7.47
CA LEU A 234 -12.85 -13.28 -8.45
C LEU A 234 -12.88 -14.80 -8.17
N ALA A 235 -13.36 -15.23 -7.00
CA ALA A 235 -13.45 -16.63 -6.58
C ALA A 235 -14.72 -16.87 -5.72
N PRO A 236 -15.94 -16.61 -6.23
CA PRO A 236 -17.18 -16.60 -5.44
C PRO A 236 -17.56 -17.98 -4.88
N ASN A 237 -17.02 -19.04 -5.44
CA ASN A 237 -17.26 -20.41 -4.99
C ASN A 237 -16.32 -20.86 -3.85
N VAL A 238 -15.27 -20.07 -3.55
CA VAL A 238 -14.34 -20.39 -2.45
C VAL A 238 -14.86 -19.76 -1.16
N LEU A 239 -15.04 -20.59 -0.15
CA LEU A 239 -15.52 -20.15 1.17
C LEU A 239 -14.44 -19.34 1.89
N THR A 240 -14.88 -18.39 2.72
CA THR A 240 -13.99 -17.71 3.65
C THR A 240 -13.58 -18.63 4.80
N PHE A 241 -12.49 -18.34 5.48
CA PHE A 241 -12.13 -19.02 6.73
C PHE A 241 -13.24 -18.86 7.77
N LYS A 242 -13.89 -17.69 7.83
CA LYS A 242 -15.02 -17.42 8.74
C LYS A 242 -16.20 -18.35 8.49
N GLU A 243 -16.61 -18.55 7.23
CA GLU A 243 -17.69 -19.47 6.86
C GLU A 243 -17.36 -20.93 7.22
N GLN A 244 -16.06 -21.26 7.31
CA GLN A 244 -15.57 -22.59 7.66
C GLN A 244 -15.24 -22.73 9.16
N GLY A 245 -15.72 -21.81 10.02
CA GLY A 245 -15.62 -21.91 11.48
C GLY A 245 -14.38 -21.22 12.09
N TYR A 246 -13.62 -20.45 11.34
CA TYR A 246 -12.41 -19.76 11.78
C TYR A 246 -12.52 -18.22 11.66
N PRO A 247 -13.41 -17.56 12.43
CA PRO A 247 -13.69 -16.12 12.26
C PRO A 247 -12.51 -15.21 12.61
N LYS A 248 -11.53 -15.70 13.37
CA LYS A 248 -10.31 -14.94 13.69
C LYS A 248 -9.28 -14.93 12.56
N LEU A 249 -9.44 -15.80 11.57
CA LEU A 249 -8.57 -15.89 10.40
C LEU A 249 -8.98 -14.92 9.29
N GLN A 250 -9.37 -13.71 9.67
CA GLN A 250 -9.57 -12.62 8.75
C GLN A 250 -8.28 -11.79 8.68
N VAL A 251 -7.58 -11.88 7.55
CA VAL A 251 -6.32 -11.16 7.30
C VAL A 251 -6.37 -10.62 5.87
N ASP A 252 -6.51 -9.32 5.75
CA ASP A 252 -6.43 -8.62 4.48
C ASP A 252 -5.05 -7.99 4.30
N VAL A 253 -4.54 -8.01 3.08
CA VAL A 253 -3.42 -7.16 2.71
C VAL A 253 -4.00 -5.79 2.41
N TRP A 254 -3.60 -4.78 3.14
CA TRP A 254 -4.00 -3.40 2.87
C TRP A 254 -2.85 -2.60 2.27
N TYR A 255 -3.22 -1.57 1.52
CA TYR A 255 -2.33 -0.58 0.93
C TYR A 255 -2.74 0.80 1.41
N ALA A 256 -1.77 1.63 1.79
CA ALA A 256 -2.05 2.94 2.37
C ALA A 256 -1.05 3.98 1.88
N LEU A 257 -1.47 5.23 1.83
CA LEU A 257 -0.63 6.39 1.56
C LEU A 257 -0.32 7.10 2.87
N LEU A 258 0.98 7.29 3.13
CA LEU A 258 1.49 7.97 4.30
C LEU A 258 2.45 9.08 3.88
N ALA A 259 2.50 10.15 4.65
CA ALA A 259 3.50 11.21 4.55
C ALA A 259 4.46 11.17 5.74
N PRO A 260 5.64 11.82 5.68
CA PRO A 260 6.48 12.06 6.84
C PRO A 260 5.71 12.82 7.92
N LYS A 261 6.06 12.57 9.19
CA LYS A 261 5.50 13.29 10.33
C LYS A 261 5.71 14.81 10.18
N GLY A 262 4.71 15.58 10.58
CA GLY A 262 4.77 17.03 10.52
C GLY A 262 4.37 17.62 9.17
N THR A 263 3.97 16.79 8.20
CA THR A 263 3.35 17.28 6.96
C THR A 263 2.14 18.14 7.30
N PRO A 264 2.05 19.38 6.77
CA PRO A 264 0.96 20.29 7.07
C PRO A 264 -0.42 19.66 6.82
N VAL A 265 -1.36 19.90 7.74
CA VAL A 265 -2.72 19.32 7.68
C VAL A 265 -3.41 19.64 6.35
N GLY A 266 -3.20 20.84 5.80
CA GLY A 266 -3.75 21.22 4.50
C GLY A 266 -3.26 20.35 3.36
N ILE A 267 -1.96 19.97 3.35
CA ILE A 267 -1.38 19.07 2.34
C ILE A 267 -1.95 17.65 2.51
N VAL A 268 -2.04 17.16 3.75
CA VAL A 268 -2.63 15.83 4.04
C VAL A 268 -4.08 15.77 3.55
N GLN A 269 -4.86 16.83 3.79
CA GLN A 269 -6.26 16.89 3.38
C GLN A 269 -6.43 17.00 1.86
N GLU A 270 -5.58 17.79 1.18
CA GLU A 270 -5.57 17.86 -0.28
C GLU A 270 -5.29 16.49 -0.88
N LEU A 271 -4.21 15.82 -0.44
CA LEU A 271 -3.85 14.49 -0.92
C LEU A 271 -4.92 13.44 -0.61
N ASN A 272 -5.56 13.50 0.56
CA ASN A 272 -6.66 12.60 0.90
C ASN A 272 -7.84 12.78 -0.06
N ASN A 273 -8.24 14.03 -0.35
CA ASN A 273 -9.33 14.34 -1.27
C ASN A 273 -9.02 13.89 -2.71
N GLU A 274 -7.79 14.06 -3.18
CA GLU A 274 -7.36 13.61 -4.51
C GLU A 274 -7.41 12.09 -4.63
N VAL A 275 -6.89 11.38 -3.62
CA VAL A 275 -6.93 9.90 -3.54
C VAL A 275 -8.38 9.40 -3.53
N ASP A 276 -9.24 10.02 -2.73
CA ASP A 276 -10.67 9.66 -2.65
C ASP A 276 -11.35 9.78 -4.03
N GLN A 277 -11.13 10.91 -4.73
CA GLN A 277 -11.66 11.12 -6.09
C GLN A 277 -11.14 10.10 -7.10
N ILE A 278 -9.86 9.74 -7.03
CA ILE A 278 -9.24 8.74 -7.91
C ILE A 278 -9.86 7.36 -7.66
N LEU A 279 -9.88 6.92 -6.41
CA LEU A 279 -10.26 5.54 -6.05
C LEU A 279 -11.76 5.29 -6.19
N LYS A 280 -12.60 6.32 -6.13
CA LYS A 280 -14.04 6.24 -6.43
C LYS A 280 -14.36 6.19 -7.92
N THR A 281 -13.38 6.35 -8.80
CA THR A 281 -13.59 6.28 -10.24
C THR A 281 -13.80 4.82 -10.68
N PRO A 282 -14.93 4.46 -11.34
CA PRO A 282 -15.21 3.05 -11.70
C PRO A 282 -14.13 2.39 -12.56
N SER A 283 -13.51 3.12 -13.48
CA SER A 283 -12.43 2.59 -14.32
C SER A 283 -11.16 2.28 -13.50
N VAL A 284 -10.89 3.00 -12.42
CA VAL A 284 -9.78 2.73 -11.49
C VAL A 284 -10.06 1.47 -10.67
N ALA A 285 -11.26 1.36 -10.12
CA ALA A 285 -11.70 0.16 -9.41
C ALA A 285 -11.61 -1.09 -10.30
N ALA A 286 -12.08 -1.01 -11.54
CA ALA A 286 -12.00 -2.10 -12.51
C ALA A 286 -10.54 -2.49 -12.84
N GLN A 287 -9.62 -1.53 -12.96
CA GLN A 287 -8.20 -1.84 -13.19
C GLN A 287 -7.55 -2.53 -11.99
N LEU A 288 -7.92 -2.17 -10.77
CA LEU A 288 -7.40 -2.79 -9.56
C LEU A 288 -8.02 -4.17 -9.30
N SER A 289 -9.30 -4.36 -9.64
CA SER A 289 -10.00 -5.62 -9.39
C SER A 289 -9.40 -6.79 -10.17
N VAL A 290 -8.87 -6.58 -11.39
CA VAL A 290 -8.16 -7.65 -12.13
C VAL A 290 -6.92 -8.17 -11.39
N HIS A 291 -6.38 -7.34 -10.48
CA HIS A 291 -5.29 -7.70 -9.58
C HIS A 291 -5.78 -8.17 -8.21
N GLY A 292 -7.10 -8.39 -8.02
CA GLY A 292 -7.68 -8.77 -6.73
C GLY A 292 -7.51 -7.71 -5.65
N ILE A 293 -7.43 -6.45 -6.04
CA ILE A 293 -7.36 -5.30 -5.13
C ILE A 293 -8.69 -4.57 -5.21
N GLU A 294 -9.38 -4.47 -4.08
CA GLU A 294 -10.58 -3.67 -3.91
C GLU A 294 -10.22 -2.28 -3.41
N THR A 295 -10.76 -1.23 -4.04
CA THR A 295 -10.51 0.16 -3.59
C THR A 295 -11.21 0.41 -2.25
N SER A 296 -10.51 1.04 -1.32
CA SER A 296 -11.04 1.33 0.02
C SER A 296 -10.54 2.68 0.54
N PRO A 297 -10.84 3.80 -0.14
CA PRO A 297 -10.42 5.10 0.34
C PRO A 297 -11.01 5.42 1.70
N SER A 298 -10.22 6.06 2.56
CA SER A 298 -10.63 6.38 3.92
C SER A 298 -10.21 7.78 4.37
N ALA A 299 -10.84 8.27 5.42
CA ALA A 299 -10.32 9.41 6.17
C ALA A 299 -8.96 9.07 6.81
N SER A 300 -8.11 10.09 7.00
CA SER A 300 -6.80 9.93 7.64
C SER A 300 -6.90 9.36 9.06
N SER A 301 -7.94 9.72 9.82
CA SER A 301 -8.20 9.17 11.16
C SER A 301 -8.50 7.67 11.14
N THR A 302 -9.29 7.20 10.16
CA THR A 302 -9.59 5.78 9.99
C THR A 302 -8.32 4.97 9.71
N LEU A 303 -7.42 5.49 8.87
CA LEU A 303 -6.13 4.85 8.63
C LEU A 303 -5.25 4.85 9.88
N ALA A 304 -5.24 5.96 10.66
CA ALA A 304 -4.49 6.02 11.91
C ALA A 304 -4.95 4.96 12.91
N ASP A 305 -6.25 4.73 13.03
CA ASP A 305 -6.81 3.72 13.93
C ASP A 305 -6.53 2.29 13.41
N LEU A 306 -6.59 2.07 12.09
CA LEU A 306 -6.19 0.80 11.46
C LEU A 306 -4.74 0.46 11.79
N LEU A 307 -3.81 1.41 11.65
CA LEU A 307 -2.39 1.17 11.93
C LEU A 307 -2.15 0.76 13.40
N LYS A 308 -2.82 1.42 14.35
CA LYS A 308 -2.72 1.09 15.78
C LYS A 308 -3.28 -0.31 16.07
N MET A 309 -4.44 -0.62 15.51
CA MET A 309 -5.11 -1.92 15.67
C MET A 309 -4.23 -3.05 15.09
N GLU A 310 -3.73 -2.88 13.87
CA GLU A 310 -2.88 -3.86 13.19
C GLU A 310 -1.58 -4.09 13.97
N LEU A 311 -0.90 -3.03 14.39
CA LEU A 311 0.33 -3.18 15.18
C LEU A 311 0.08 -3.95 16.48
N GLY A 312 -0.99 -3.64 17.20
CA GLY A 312 -1.35 -4.34 18.44
C GLY A 312 -1.66 -5.83 18.20
N ARG A 313 -2.47 -6.12 17.17
CA ARG A 313 -2.83 -7.48 16.76
C ARG A 313 -1.60 -8.32 16.41
N TRP A 314 -0.75 -7.80 15.54
CA TRP A 314 0.42 -8.54 15.06
C TRP A 314 1.49 -8.70 16.12
N THR A 315 1.68 -7.74 17.02
CA THR A 315 2.55 -7.89 18.19
C THR A 315 2.11 -9.09 19.03
N GLN A 316 0.81 -9.27 19.22
CA GLN A 316 0.29 -10.42 19.96
C GLN A 316 0.53 -11.75 19.21
N VAL A 317 0.32 -11.80 17.89
CA VAL A 317 0.56 -13.00 17.07
C VAL A 317 2.04 -13.38 17.11
N VAL A 318 2.94 -12.42 16.87
CA VAL A 318 4.41 -12.62 16.91
C VAL A 318 4.86 -13.18 18.25
N LYS A 319 4.34 -12.63 19.35
CA LYS A 319 4.64 -13.11 20.71
C LYS A 319 4.16 -14.55 20.93
N THR A 320 2.91 -14.87 20.51
CA THR A 320 2.31 -16.20 20.70
C THR A 320 2.99 -17.27 19.85
N ALA A 321 3.32 -16.94 18.60
CA ALA A 321 4.00 -17.84 17.66
C ALA A 321 5.52 -17.87 17.85
N GLN A 322 6.07 -17.07 18.79
CA GLN A 322 7.52 -16.95 19.04
C GLN A 322 8.35 -16.62 17.79
N ILE A 323 7.78 -15.81 16.88
CA ILE A 323 8.42 -15.41 15.65
C ILE A 323 9.55 -14.42 15.96
N LYS A 324 10.74 -14.67 15.39
CA LYS A 324 11.91 -13.80 15.53
C LYS A 324 12.21 -13.12 14.21
N ALA A 325 12.74 -11.90 14.28
CA ALA A 325 13.38 -11.26 13.13
C ALA A 325 14.60 -12.08 12.70
N ASP A 326 14.89 -12.08 11.40
CA ASP A 326 16.12 -12.66 10.83
C ASP A 326 17.35 -11.85 11.24
#